data_15056a2cf95cf9543a0a2489441ba98a
#
_entry.id   15056a2cf95cf9543a0a2489441ba98a
#
_cell.length_a   1.000
_cell.length_b   1.000
_cell.length_c   1.000
_cell.angle_alpha   90.00
_cell.angle_beta   90.00
_cell.angle_gamma   90.00
#
_symmetry.space_group_name_H-M   'P 1'
#
loop_
_entity.id
_entity.type
_entity.pdbx_description
1 polymer ?
#
loop_
_entity_poly.entity_id
_entity_poly.type
_entity_poly.pdbx_seq_one_letter_code
_entity_poly.pdbx_strand_id
1 'polypeptide(L)'
;KFYLTQLLEMRWRAWMTAHYTKRWLANHAFYRMELARFTQPSAEGANGDSPDNPDQRIQEDVNLFTAHSVGLTMGLLNAVVTLASFVGILWSLSGDFGFSFNGQDWNIPGFMVWMAIIYCVVGSVLTHYIGRPLIGLNFRQQRYEADFRHHMVRVREYSESIALDRGESVERGQLDSRFSQVLANYLRLLKAQKNLTWFTVGFGQAAVVFPFIIAAPRFFSGAIQLGQLMQVVSAFGRVQDSLSWFVDNYDALARWRATTDRLTSFEAAMARQDSIGGGAAWTHDARTSHGPQAEDLSIALPGGKVLLAGTSLAVAPGDRVLLSGPSGSGKSTLFRTLAGIWPFASGRVQLPPGSMFIPQRPYFPNGPLRAALAYPEAPEHYTDQALQQALTDALLPDL
;
A
#
# COMPACT_ATOMS: atom_id res chain seq x y z
N LYS A 1 19.50 14.56 -14.23
CA LYS A 1 18.06 14.37 -14.00
C LYS A 1 17.82 13.11 -13.16
N PHE A 2 18.21 11.93 -13.61
CA PHE A 2 17.99 10.65 -12.95
C PHE A 2 18.41 10.64 -11.47
N TYR A 3 19.66 11.03 -11.16
CA TYR A 3 20.19 11.07 -9.79
C TYR A 3 19.35 11.95 -8.86
N LEU A 4 18.99 13.16 -9.26
CA LEU A 4 18.20 14.08 -8.44
C LEU A 4 16.79 13.56 -8.20
N THR A 5 16.19 12.91 -9.18
CA THR A 5 14.86 12.29 -9.07
C THR A 5 14.89 11.16 -8.04
N GLN A 6 15.88 10.28 -8.11
CA GLN A 6 16.04 9.17 -7.15
C GLN A 6 16.39 9.66 -5.74
N LEU A 7 17.20 10.72 -5.63
CA LEU A 7 17.50 11.33 -4.34
C LEU A 7 16.26 11.95 -3.68
N LEU A 8 15.42 12.62 -4.48
CA LEU A 8 14.15 13.18 -4.01
C LEU A 8 13.21 12.08 -3.52
N GLU A 9 13.05 11.01 -4.30
CA GLU A 9 12.25 9.84 -3.95
C GLU A 9 12.72 9.22 -2.64
N MET A 10 14.02 8.96 -2.50
CA MET A 10 14.62 8.39 -1.29
C MET A 10 14.38 9.27 -0.06
N ARG A 11 14.58 10.59 -0.16
CA ARG A 11 14.36 11.52 0.95
C ARG A 11 12.91 11.62 1.34
N TRP A 12 12.02 11.66 0.36
CA TRP A 12 10.58 11.70 0.61
C TRP A 12 10.10 10.41 1.28
N ARG A 13 10.53 9.26 0.77
CA ARG A 13 10.27 7.96 1.38
C ARG A 13 10.77 7.90 2.82
N ALA A 14 12.02 8.32 3.09
CA ALA A 14 12.57 8.33 4.44
C ALA A 14 11.74 9.19 5.40
N TRP A 15 11.33 10.39 4.95
CA TRP A 15 10.48 11.26 5.74
C TRP A 15 9.09 10.64 6.02
N MET A 16 8.42 10.11 5.00
CA MET A 16 7.11 9.48 5.17
C MET A 16 7.19 8.25 6.08
N THR A 17 8.19 7.39 5.89
CA THR A 17 8.39 6.21 6.74
C THR A 17 8.58 6.61 8.20
N ALA A 18 9.45 7.59 8.47
CA ALA A 18 9.66 8.10 9.83
C ALA A 18 8.38 8.72 10.42
N HIS A 19 7.61 9.47 9.61
CA HIS A 19 6.34 10.07 10.02
C HIS A 19 5.31 9.01 10.42
N TYR A 20 5.07 8.02 9.56
CA TYR A 20 4.09 6.96 9.82
C TYR A 20 4.51 6.04 10.96
N THR A 21 5.78 5.66 11.04
CA THR A 21 6.30 4.83 12.14
C THR A 21 6.13 5.53 13.48
N LYS A 22 6.46 6.84 13.56
CA LYS A 22 6.28 7.64 14.77
C LYS A 22 4.80 7.70 15.19
N ARG A 23 3.88 7.96 14.26
CA ARG A 23 2.44 8.03 14.57
C ARG A 23 1.88 6.68 14.95
N TRP A 24 2.25 5.62 14.26
CA TRP A 24 1.78 4.27 14.53
C TRP A 24 2.19 3.76 15.91
N LEU A 25 3.42 4.11 16.36
CA LEU A 25 3.90 3.72 17.69
C LEU A 25 3.41 4.67 18.80
N ALA A 26 2.98 5.90 18.46
CA ALA A 26 2.51 6.85 19.44
C ALA A 26 1.20 6.40 20.10
N ASN A 27 1.04 6.71 21.40
CA ASN A 27 -0.19 6.50 22.17
C ASN A 27 -0.80 5.08 22.05
N HIS A 28 0.03 4.06 21.84
CA HIS A 28 -0.40 2.67 21.62
C HIS A 28 -1.32 2.50 20.39
N ALA A 29 -1.22 3.35 19.38
CA ALA A 29 -2.08 3.30 18.19
C ALA A 29 -2.00 1.93 17.50
N PHE A 30 -0.81 1.31 17.41
CA PHE A 30 -0.61 -0.04 16.88
C PHE A 30 -1.48 -1.09 17.58
N TYR A 31 -1.59 -1.02 18.91
CA TYR A 31 -2.39 -1.94 19.70
C TYR A 31 -3.90 -1.70 19.53
N ARG A 32 -4.32 -0.43 19.51
CA ARG A 32 -5.74 -0.05 19.32
C ARG A 32 -6.23 -0.42 17.92
N MET A 33 -5.40 -0.27 16.92
CA MET A 33 -5.71 -0.71 15.54
C MET A 33 -5.90 -2.23 15.47
N GLU A 34 -5.06 -3.01 16.15
CA GLU A 34 -5.21 -4.46 16.20
C GLU A 34 -6.49 -4.85 16.97
N LEU A 35 -6.83 -4.17 18.06
CA LEU A 35 -8.12 -4.37 18.74
C LEU A 35 -9.32 -4.08 17.83
N ALA A 36 -9.28 -3.00 17.07
CA ALA A 36 -10.35 -2.63 16.12
C ALA A 36 -10.56 -3.71 15.06
N ARG A 37 -9.51 -4.38 14.60
CA ARG A 37 -9.58 -5.49 13.64
C ARG A 37 -10.42 -6.67 14.13
N PHE A 38 -10.40 -6.98 15.44
CA PHE A 38 -11.19 -8.06 16.02
C PHE A 38 -12.63 -7.66 16.36
N THR A 39 -12.99 -6.40 16.29
CA THR A 39 -14.26 -5.88 16.76
C THR A 39 -15.24 -5.46 15.67
N GLN A 40 -14.74 -5.21 14.48
CA GLN A 40 -15.60 -4.99 13.32
C GLN A 40 -15.98 -6.36 12.74
N PRO A 41 -17.28 -6.74 12.73
CA PRO A 41 -17.71 -7.90 11.98
C PRO A 41 -17.29 -7.66 10.52
N SER A 42 -16.69 -8.68 9.91
CA SER A 42 -16.42 -8.70 8.48
C SER A 42 -17.76 -8.51 7.77
N ALA A 43 -18.14 -7.27 7.52
CA ALA A 43 -19.26 -6.98 6.66
C ALA A 43 -18.84 -7.44 5.26
N GLU A 44 -19.29 -8.61 4.86
CA GLU A 44 -19.23 -9.07 3.48
C GLU A 44 -19.86 -7.96 2.62
N GLY A 45 -19.03 -7.15 1.97
CA GLY A 45 -19.48 -6.07 1.10
C GLY A 45 -19.10 -4.63 1.48
N ALA A 46 -18.57 -4.36 2.65
CA ALA A 46 -18.00 -3.05 2.95
C ALA A 46 -16.57 -2.96 2.37
N ASN A 47 -16.42 -2.17 1.34
CA ASN A 47 -15.14 -1.83 0.76
C ASN A 47 -14.13 -1.42 1.85
N GLY A 48 -13.22 -2.32 2.17
CA GLY A 48 -11.85 -2.03 2.56
C GLY A 48 -11.55 -1.17 3.79
N ASP A 49 -12.45 -0.98 4.74
CA ASP A 49 -12.23 -0.07 5.88
C ASP A 49 -11.60 -0.76 7.12
N SER A 50 -11.24 -2.04 7.01
CA SER A 50 -10.43 -2.71 8.02
C SER A 50 -8.98 -2.23 7.91
N PRO A 51 -8.31 -1.83 9.00
CA PRO A 51 -6.90 -1.41 8.95
C PRO A 51 -6.03 -2.62 8.60
N ASP A 52 -5.84 -2.79 7.31
CA ASP A 52 -5.14 -3.88 6.69
C ASP A 52 -3.63 -3.66 6.88
N ASN A 53 -2.96 -4.55 7.59
CA ASN A 53 -1.52 -4.70 7.74
C ASN A 53 -0.71 -3.38 7.74
N PRO A 54 -0.57 -2.68 8.89
CA PRO A 54 0.18 -1.43 9.00
C PRO A 54 1.63 -1.53 8.51
N ASP A 55 2.26 -2.67 8.71
CA ASP A 55 3.61 -3.01 8.23
C ASP A 55 3.71 -2.89 6.71
N GLN A 56 2.73 -3.44 5.96
CA GLN A 56 2.67 -3.35 4.51
C GLN A 56 2.43 -1.91 4.04
N ARG A 57 1.58 -1.15 4.76
CA ARG A 57 1.33 0.27 4.43
C ARG A 57 2.59 1.10 4.57
N ILE A 58 3.35 0.92 5.66
CA ILE A 58 4.57 1.70 5.93
C ILE A 58 5.71 1.26 5.00
N GLN A 59 5.89 -0.05 4.78
CA GLN A 59 7.02 -0.57 4.01
C GLN A 59 6.77 -0.50 2.50
N GLU A 60 5.63 -0.97 2.01
CA GLU A 60 5.36 -1.16 0.57
C GLU A 60 4.62 0.06 -0.02
N ASP A 61 3.49 0.47 0.58
CA ASP A 61 2.67 1.54 -0.01
C ASP A 61 3.35 2.90 0.02
N VAL A 62 4.12 3.24 1.06
CA VAL A 62 4.93 4.46 1.08
C VAL A 62 5.96 4.44 -0.05
N ASN A 63 6.61 3.29 -0.29
CA ASN A 63 7.57 3.15 -1.37
C ASN A 63 6.91 3.32 -2.75
N LEU A 64 5.80 2.64 -3.00
CA LEU A 64 5.05 2.74 -4.25
C LEU A 64 4.51 4.14 -4.48
N PHE A 65 3.97 4.78 -3.44
CA PHE A 65 3.45 6.14 -3.52
C PHE A 65 4.52 7.15 -3.91
N THR A 66 5.68 7.13 -3.24
CA THR A 66 6.77 8.07 -3.54
C THR A 66 7.33 7.85 -4.94
N ALA A 67 7.56 6.59 -5.35
CA ALA A 67 8.08 6.24 -6.67
C ALA A 67 7.12 6.68 -7.78
N HIS A 68 5.83 6.33 -7.66
CA HIS A 68 4.83 6.72 -8.67
C HIS A 68 4.58 8.23 -8.68
N SER A 69 4.51 8.90 -7.52
CA SER A 69 4.29 10.35 -7.46
C SER A 69 5.41 11.12 -8.16
N VAL A 70 6.66 10.80 -7.85
CA VAL A 70 7.82 11.45 -8.48
C VAL A 70 7.92 11.09 -9.96
N GLY A 71 7.77 9.81 -10.30
CA GLY A 71 7.84 9.33 -11.68
C GLY A 71 6.77 9.95 -12.58
N LEU A 72 5.51 9.92 -12.15
CA LEU A 72 4.37 10.49 -12.89
C LEU A 72 4.49 12.01 -13.03
N THR A 73 4.86 12.72 -11.96
CA THR A 73 5.02 14.18 -12.00
C THR A 73 6.13 14.60 -12.97
N MET A 74 7.28 13.93 -12.90
CA MET A 74 8.41 14.23 -13.79
C MET A 74 8.13 13.82 -15.25
N GLY A 75 7.39 12.73 -15.42
CA GLY A 75 6.93 12.29 -16.75
C GLY A 75 5.93 13.26 -17.36
N LEU A 76 4.92 13.67 -16.62
CA LEU A 76 3.92 14.65 -17.05
C LEU A 76 4.54 15.99 -17.37
N LEU A 77 5.42 16.51 -16.51
CA LEU A 77 6.11 17.77 -16.77
C LEU A 77 6.92 17.70 -18.07
N ASN A 78 7.64 16.60 -18.29
CA ASN A 78 8.38 16.39 -19.52
C ASN A 78 7.46 16.32 -20.74
N ALA A 79 6.32 15.62 -20.64
CA ALA A 79 5.35 15.53 -21.72
C ALA A 79 4.74 16.89 -22.05
N VAL A 80 4.36 17.69 -21.04
CA VAL A 80 3.79 19.03 -21.24
C VAL A 80 4.81 19.99 -21.89
N VAL A 81 6.04 20.03 -21.38
CA VAL A 81 7.10 20.89 -21.94
C VAL A 81 7.43 20.49 -23.39
N THR A 82 7.55 19.20 -23.65
CA THR A 82 7.82 18.68 -24.99
C THR A 82 6.66 18.99 -25.93
N LEU A 83 5.42 18.76 -25.49
CA LEU A 83 4.22 19.07 -26.28
C LEU A 83 4.15 20.56 -26.65
N ALA A 84 4.29 21.46 -25.66
CA ALA A 84 4.25 22.90 -25.90
C ALA A 84 5.33 23.35 -26.89
N SER A 85 6.56 22.83 -26.76
CA SER A 85 7.68 23.16 -27.65
C SER A 85 7.46 22.65 -29.08
N PHE A 86 7.08 21.37 -29.21
CA PHE A 86 6.99 20.74 -30.52
C PHE A 86 5.69 20.99 -31.28
N VAL A 87 4.59 21.31 -30.57
CA VAL A 87 3.36 21.80 -31.24
C VAL A 87 3.64 23.11 -31.97
N GLY A 88 4.34 24.06 -31.32
CA GLY A 88 4.72 25.33 -31.98
C GLY A 88 5.58 25.11 -33.23
N ILE A 89 6.59 24.22 -33.15
CA ILE A 89 7.46 23.86 -34.30
C ILE A 89 6.64 23.16 -35.36
N LEU A 90 5.81 22.17 -35.01
CA LEU A 90 5.01 21.43 -35.98
C LEU A 90 3.97 22.32 -36.65
N TRP A 91 3.40 23.30 -35.90
CA TRP A 91 2.49 24.30 -36.47
C TRP A 91 3.15 25.18 -37.49
N SER A 92 4.36 25.71 -37.19
CA SER A 92 5.12 26.57 -38.14
C SER A 92 5.60 25.81 -39.35
N LEU A 93 6.02 24.56 -39.22
CA LEU A 93 6.47 23.70 -40.32
C LEU A 93 5.31 23.18 -41.17
N SER A 94 4.11 23.05 -40.57
CA SER A 94 2.92 22.60 -41.30
C SER A 94 2.57 23.55 -42.46
N GLY A 95 2.82 24.85 -42.30
CA GLY A 95 2.43 25.85 -43.28
C GLY A 95 0.93 25.78 -43.61
N ASP A 96 0.53 26.49 -44.65
CA ASP A 96 -0.83 26.40 -45.17
C ASP A 96 -0.96 25.13 -46.01
N PHE A 97 -1.53 24.08 -45.46
CA PHE A 97 -1.82 22.85 -46.19
C PHE A 97 -3.14 23.02 -46.93
N GLY A 98 -3.02 23.45 -48.20
CA GLY A 98 -4.13 23.50 -49.14
C GLY A 98 -4.31 22.16 -49.85
N PHE A 99 -5.50 21.62 -49.84
CA PHE A 99 -5.92 20.54 -50.72
C PHE A 99 -7.25 20.92 -51.36
N SER A 100 -7.37 20.62 -52.68
CA SER A 100 -8.62 20.83 -53.39
C SER A 100 -9.50 19.58 -53.25
N PHE A 101 -10.64 19.71 -52.62
CA PHE A 101 -11.63 18.67 -52.52
C PHE A 101 -12.96 19.19 -53.08
N ASN A 102 -13.52 18.47 -54.04
CA ASN A 102 -14.77 18.79 -54.71
C ASN A 102 -14.82 20.21 -55.32
N GLY A 103 -13.68 20.66 -55.88
CA GLY A 103 -13.55 21.98 -56.56
C GLY A 103 -13.42 23.20 -55.61
N GLN A 104 -13.28 22.96 -54.32
CA GLN A 104 -12.95 23.99 -53.32
C GLN A 104 -11.57 23.76 -52.73
N ASP A 105 -10.78 24.81 -52.65
CA ASP A 105 -9.47 24.79 -52.00
C ASP A 105 -9.64 25.01 -50.50
N TRP A 106 -9.31 23.99 -49.73
CA TRP A 106 -9.32 24.02 -48.27
C TRP A 106 -7.92 24.31 -47.78
N ASN A 107 -7.79 25.39 -46.99
CA ASN A 107 -6.54 25.72 -46.32
C ASN A 107 -6.71 25.57 -44.81
N ILE A 108 -6.05 24.55 -44.20
CA ILE A 108 -6.14 24.24 -42.78
C ILE A 108 -4.80 24.61 -42.14
N PRO A 109 -4.78 25.70 -41.32
CA PRO A 109 -3.56 26.09 -40.59
C PRO A 109 -3.18 25.01 -39.56
N GLY A 110 -1.89 24.67 -39.47
CA GLY A 110 -1.41 23.67 -38.52
C GLY A 110 -1.91 22.24 -38.77
N PHE A 111 -2.22 21.90 -40.03
CA PHE A 111 -2.81 20.59 -40.43
C PHE A 111 -2.11 19.38 -39.79
N MET A 112 -0.76 19.38 -39.73
CA MET A 112 0.01 18.27 -39.17
C MET A 112 -0.25 18.11 -37.66
N VAL A 113 -0.53 19.19 -36.93
CA VAL A 113 -0.90 19.12 -35.49
C VAL A 113 -2.26 18.43 -35.32
N TRP A 114 -3.25 18.80 -36.15
CA TRP A 114 -4.57 18.17 -36.12
C TRP A 114 -4.48 16.68 -36.49
N MET A 115 -3.63 16.33 -37.48
CA MET A 115 -3.42 14.93 -37.82
C MET A 115 -2.74 14.14 -36.71
N ALA A 116 -1.80 14.75 -35.97
CA ALA A 116 -1.20 14.12 -34.79
C ALA A 116 -2.24 13.88 -33.69
N ILE A 117 -3.11 14.85 -33.40
CA ILE A 117 -4.17 14.71 -32.43
C ILE A 117 -5.15 13.60 -32.83
N ILE A 118 -5.62 13.59 -34.08
CA ILE A 118 -6.54 12.57 -34.59
C ILE A 118 -5.89 11.18 -34.50
N TYR A 119 -4.62 11.06 -34.91
CA TYR A 119 -3.85 9.83 -34.83
C TYR A 119 -3.79 9.32 -33.37
N CYS A 120 -3.43 10.18 -32.42
CA CYS A 120 -3.35 9.82 -31.01
C CYS A 120 -4.72 9.42 -30.42
N VAL A 121 -5.78 10.16 -30.75
CA VAL A 121 -7.14 9.84 -30.27
C VAL A 121 -7.58 8.48 -30.80
N VAL A 122 -7.41 8.23 -32.11
CA VAL A 122 -7.75 6.93 -32.72
C VAL A 122 -6.93 5.81 -32.09
N GLY A 123 -5.62 6.00 -31.94
CA GLY A 123 -4.74 5.03 -31.29
C GLY A 123 -5.14 4.75 -29.86
N SER A 124 -5.45 5.78 -29.06
CA SER A 124 -5.86 5.65 -27.67
C SER A 124 -7.18 4.88 -27.53
N VAL A 125 -8.19 5.21 -28.34
CA VAL A 125 -9.50 4.53 -28.35
C VAL A 125 -9.34 3.06 -28.71
N LEU A 126 -8.58 2.76 -29.76
CA LEU A 126 -8.37 1.37 -30.19
C LEU A 126 -7.54 0.58 -29.16
N THR A 127 -6.48 1.18 -28.59
CA THR A 127 -5.70 0.57 -27.51
C THR A 127 -6.55 0.25 -26.31
N HIS A 128 -7.41 1.18 -25.89
CA HIS A 128 -8.35 0.95 -24.77
C HIS A 128 -9.31 -0.22 -25.07
N TYR A 129 -9.87 -0.26 -26.27
CA TYR A 129 -10.82 -1.31 -26.64
C TYR A 129 -10.18 -2.70 -26.68
N ILE A 130 -8.98 -2.79 -27.25
CA ILE A 130 -8.21 -4.04 -27.37
C ILE A 130 -7.65 -4.46 -26.00
N GLY A 131 -7.23 -3.49 -25.17
CA GLY A 131 -6.65 -3.74 -23.84
C GLY A 131 -7.65 -4.04 -22.73
N ARG A 132 -8.91 -3.62 -22.87
CA ARG A 132 -9.95 -3.78 -21.85
C ARG A 132 -10.08 -5.21 -21.28
N PRO A 133 -10.04 -6.30 -22.07
CA PRO A 133 -10.13 -7.66 -21.54
C PRO A 133 -8.98 -8.02 -20.58
N LEU A 134 -7.81 -7.39 -20.69
CA LEU A 134 -6.65 -7.65 -19.84
C LEU A 134 -6.93 -7.34 -18.37
N ILE A 135 -7.72 -6.31 -18.08
CA ILE A 135 -8.06 -5.90 -16.71
C ILE A 135 -8.72 -7.06 -15.97
N GLY A 136 -9.77 -7.65 -16.57
CA GLY A 136 -10.48 -8.77 -15.98
C GLY A 136 -9.67 -10.08 -15.94
N LEU A 137 -8.79 -10.30 -16.92
CA LEU A 137 -7.91 -11.46 -16.96
C LEU A 137 -6.81 -11.37 -15.89
N ASN A 138 -6.20 -10.19 -15.70
CA ASN A 138 -5.22 -9.94 -14.63
C ASN A 138 -5.84 -10.12 -13.24
N PHE A 139 -7.04 -9.59 -13.02
CA PHE A 139 -7.75 -9.78 -11.74
C PHE A 139 -8.00 -11.27 -11.44
N ARG A 140 -8.45 -12.04 -12.45
CA ARG A 140 -8.63 -13.49 -12.30
C ARG A 140 -7.31 -14.22 -12.08
N GLN A 141 -6.23 -13.78 -12.73
CA GLN A 141 -4.90 -14.36 -12.53
C GLN A 141 -4.46 -14.24 -11.07
N GLN A 142 -4.54 -13.03 -10.51
CA GLN A 142 -4.20 -12.78 -9.11
C GLN A 142 -5.04 -13.63 -8.15
N ARG A 143 -6.34 -13.78 -8.43
CA ARG A 143 -7.23 -14.61 -7.63
C ARG A 143 -6.82 -16.09 -7.65
N TYR A 144 -6.61 -16.67 -8.84
CA TYR A 144 -6.21 -18.08 -8.97
C TYR A 144 -4.83 -18.35 -8.33
N GLU A 145 -3.89 -17.43 -8.46
CA GLU A 145 -2.59 -17.53 -7.80
C GLU A 145 -2.70 -17.44 -6.27
N ALA A 146 -3.58 -16.56 -5.76
CA ALA A 146 -3.86 -16.47 -4.33
C ALA A 146 -4.51 -17.75 -3.80
N ASP A 147 -5.50 -18.32 -4.52
CA ASP A 147 -6.16 -19.56 -4.15
C ASP A 147 -5.17 -20.75 -4.13
N PHE A 148 -4.28 -20.82 -5.11
CA PHE A 148 -3.22 -21.83 -5.17
C PHE A 148 -2.23 -21.68 -4.01
N ARG A 149 -1.76 -20.46 -3.76
CA ARG A 149 -0.85 -20.17 -2.64
C ARG A 149 -1.49 -20.49 -1.30
N HIS A 150 -2.75 -20.10 -1.09
CA HIS A 150 -3.49 -20.39 0.13
C HIS A 150 -3.53 -21.89 0.41
N HIS A 151 -3.78 -22.71 -0.62
CA HIS A 151 -3.80 -24.16 -0.46
C HIS A 151 -2.42 -24.71 -0.10
N MET A 152 -1.32 -24.24 -0.72
CA MET A 152 0.05 -24.64 -0.34
C MET A 152 0.38 -24.28 1.11
N VAL A 153 -0.03 -23.09 1.57
CA VAL A 153 0.14 -22.67 2.98
C VAL A 153 -0.60 -23.64 3.90
N ARG A 154 -1.84 -24.00 3.55
CA ARG A 154 -2.63 -24.96 4.32
C ARG A 154 -1.99 -26.34 4.38
N VAL A 155 -1.46 -26.85 3.27
CA VAL A 155 -0.70 -28.12 3.27
C VAL A 155 0.51 -28.04 4.21
N ARG A 156 1.22 -26.93 4.23
CA ARG A 156 2.36 -26.71 5.14
C ARG A 156 1.92 -26.65 6.61
N GLU A 157 0.82 -25.96 6.91
CA GLU A 157 0.31 -25.82 8.28
C GLU A 157 -0.19 -27.14 8.87
N TYR A 158 -0.81 -28.00 8.04
CA TYR A 158 -1.37 -29.28 8.43
C TYR A 158 -0.50 -30.47 7.97
N SER A 159 0.78 -30.24 7.72
CA SER A 159 1.70 -31.25 7.16
C SER A 159 1.73 -32.55 7.96
N GLU A 160 1.76 -32.48 9.29
CA GLU A 160 1.75 -33.65 10.16
C GLU A 160 0.45 -34.45 10.01
N SER A 161 -0.71 -33.80 10.06
CA SER A 161 -2.01 -34.46 9.91
C SER A 161 -2.15 -35.13 8.55
N ILE A 162 -1.76 -34.42 7.47
CA ILE A 162 -1.79 -34.96 6.10
C ILE A 162 -0.88 -36.18 5.97
N ALA A 163 0.30 -36.14 6.56
CA ALA A 163 1.25 -37.26 6.55
C ALA A 163 0.73 -38.47 7.34
N LEU A 164 0.11 -38.26 8.50
CA LEU A 164 -0.51 -39.32 9.29
C LEU A 164 -1.67 -39.99 8.56
N ASP A 165 -2.48 -39.21 7.86
CA ASP A 165 -3.63 -39.66 7.08
C ASP A 165 -3.25 -40.21 5.69
N ARG A 166 -1.95 -40.14 5.30
CA ARG A 166 -1.43 -40.50 3.97
C ARG A 166 -2.18 -39.82 2.83
N GLY A 167 -2.48 -38.50 3.05
CA GLY A 167 -3.32 -37.69 2.17
C GLY A 167 -2.61 -37.07 0.96
N GLU A 168 -1.31 -37.37 0.72
CA GLU A 168 -0.45 -36.70 -0.27
C GLU A 168 -1.03 -36.74 -1.69
N SER A 169 -1.65 -37.87 -2.05
CA SER A 169 -2.23 -38.03 -3.40
C SER A 169 -3.46 -37.14 -3.61
N VAL A 170 -4.27 -36.96 -2.57
CA VAL A 170 -5.46 -36.10 -2.61
C VAL A 170 -5.04 -34.63 -2.69
N GLU A 171 -4.11 -34.22 -1.82
CA GLU A 171 -3.61 -32.84 -1.80
C GLU A 171 -2.90 -32.48 -3.11
N ARG A 172 -2.13 -33.42 -3.69
CA ARG A 172 -1.54 -33.23 -5.01
C ARG A 172 -2.59 -33.02 -6.09
N GLY A 173 -3.64 -33.84 -6.12
CA GLY A 173 -4.74 -33.69 -7.08
C GLY A 173 -5.45 -32.31 -6.96
N GLN A 174 -5.64 -31.83 -5.74
CA GLN A 174 -6.21 -30.51 -5.50
C GLN A 174 -5.26 -29.38 -5.95
N LEU A 175 -3.96 -29.50 -5.67
CA LEU A 175 -2.94 -28.53 -6.14
C LEU A 175 -2.86 -28.50 -7.66
N ASP A 176 -2.85 -29.67 -8.32
CA ASP A 176 -2.79 -29.78 -9.78
C ASP A 176 -4.05 -29.17 -10.43
N SER A 177 -5.24 -29.39 -9.84
CA SER A 177 -6.48 -28.77 -10.30
C SER A 177 -6.46 -27.25 -10.20
N ARG A 178 -6.00 -26.69 -9.07
CA ARG A 178 -5.89 -25.23 -8.89
C ARG A 178 -4.85 -24.62 -9.81
N PHE A 179 -3.70 -25.28 -9.96
CA PHE A 179 -2.64 -24.84 -10.85
C PHE A 179 -3.08 -24.87 -12.32
N SER A 180 -3.88 -25.87 -12.72
CA SER A 180 -4.45 -25.91 -14.07
C SER A 180 -5.33 -24.69 -14.39
N GLN A 181 -6.07 -24.15 -13.40
CA GLN A 181 -6.84 -22.92 -13.55
C GLN A 181 -5.92 -21.68 -13.73
N VAL A 182 -4.81 -21.61 -13.00
CA VAL A 182 -3.78 -20.58 -13.16
C VAL A 182 -3.26 -20.61 -14.60
N LEU A 183 -2.85 -21.79 -15.10
CA LEU A 183 -2.31 -21.95 -16.45
C LEU A 183 -3.36 -21.64 -17.54
N ALA A 184 -4.59 -22.11 -17.39
CA ALA A 184 -5.66 -21.86 -18.35
C ALA A 184 -5.97 -20.36 -18.48
N ASN A 185 -6.00 -19.63 -17.35
CA ASN A 185 -6.20 -18.19 -17.39
C ASN A 185 -4.98 -17.45 -17.93
N TYR A 186 -3.76 -17.89 -17.58
CA TYR A 186 -2.52 -17.33 -18.09
C TYR A 186 -2.43 -17.44 -19.62
N LEU A 187 -2.83 -18.54 -20.21
CA LEU A 187 -2.92 -18.69 -21.68
C LEU A 187 -3.91 -17.69 -22.30
N ARG A 188 -5.04 -17.41 -21.65
CA ARG A 188 -5.98 -16.37 -22.11
C ARG A 188 -5.36 -14.98 -22.03
N LEU A 189 -4.64 -14.71 -20.93
CA LEU A 189 -3.90 -13.47 -20.71
C LEU A 189 -2.85 -13.26 -21.80
N LEU A 190 -2.05 -14.30 -22.10
CA LEU A 190 -1.04 -14.25 -23.18
C LEU A 190 -1.66 -13.95 -24.54
N LYS A 191 -2.81 -14.54 -24.87
CA LYS A 191 -3.51 -14.25 -26.14
C LYS A 191 -3.98 -12.80 -26.19
N ALA A 192 -4.54 -12.27 -25.12
CA ALA A 192 -4.97 -10.88 -25.06
C ALA A 192 -3.79 -9.91 -25.12
N GLN A 193 -2.72 -10.21 -24.37
CA GLN A 193 -1.46 -9.44 -24.41
C GLN A 193 -0.82 -9.43 -25.79
N LYS A 194 -0.78 -10.59 -26.44
CA LYS A 194 -0.27 -10.69 -27.82
C LYS A 194 -1.06 -9.77 -28.76
N ASN A 195 -2.40 -9.79 -28.70
CA ASN A 195 -3.24 -8.96 -29.56
C ASN A 195 -2.98 -7.46 -29.32
N LEU A 196 -2.88 -7.06 -28.05
CA LEU A 196 -2.54 -5.68 -27.70
C LEU A 196 -1.14 -5.29 -28.21
N THR A 197 -0.14 -6.15 -27.99
CA THR A 197 1.24 -5.90 -28.44
C THR A 197 1.31 -5.78 -29.96
N TRP A 198 0.64 -6.67 -30.70
CA TRP A 198 0.62 -6.59 -32.16
C TRP A 198 0.01 -5.27 -32.65
N PHE A 199 -1.10 -4.86 -32.04
CA PHE A 199 -1.72 -3.59 -32.37
C PHE A 199 -0.82 -2.40 -32.04
N THR A 200 -0.29 -2.33 -30.82
CA THR A 200 0.53 -1.18 -30.38
C THR A 200 1.83 -1.06 -31.16
N VAL A 201 2.49 -2.19 -31.44
CA VAL A 201 3.71 -2.20 -32.28
C VAL A 201 3.37 -1.81 -33.70
N GLY A 202 2.34 -2.41 -34.31
CA GLY A 202 1.91 -2.08 -35.67
C GLY A 202 1.47 -0.63 -35.80
N PHE A 203 0.70 -0.12 -34.84
CA PHE A 203 0.28 1.28 -34.82
C PHE A 203 1.47 2.23 -34.61
N GLY A 204 2.43 1.87 -33.75
CA GLY A 204 3.67 2.62 -33.58
C GLY A 204 4.54 2.68 -34.88
N GLN A 205 4.63 1.57 -35.62
CA GLN A 205 5.30 1.58 -36.89
C GLN A 205 4.57 2.43 -37.97
N ALA A 206 3.24 2.37 -37.99
CA ALA A 206 2.44 3.25 -38.84
C ALA A 206 2.63 4.73 -38.49
N ALA A 207 2.82 5.09 -37.23
CA ALA A 207 3.11 6.44 -36.79
C ALA A 207 4.41 7.02 -37.37
N VAL A 208 5.41 6.18 -37.62
CA VAL A 208 6.67 6.60 -38.24
C VAL A 208 6.45 6.94 -39.72
N VAL A 209 5.62 6.16 -40.44
CA VAL A 209 5.38 6.32 -41.88
C VAL A 209 4.32 7.39 -42.17
N PHE A 210 3.34 7.56 -41.27
CA PHE A 210 2.19 8.44 -41.48
C PHE A 210 2.54 9.90 -41.82
N PRO A 211 3.45 10.60 -41.08
CA PRO A 211 3.82 11.97 -41.44
C PRO A 211 4.55 12.07 -42.76
N PHE A 212 5.28 11.04 -43.20
CA PHE A 212 5.89 11.00 -44.54
C PHE A 212 4.82 10.98 -45.64
N ILE A 213 3.80 10.12 -45.48
CA ILE A 213 2.71 10.02 -46.47
C ILE A 213 1.98 11.35 -46.59
N ILE A 214 1.70 12.02 -45.48
CA ILE A 214 0.99 13.30 -45.49
C ILE A 214 1.83 14.42 -46.06
N ALA A 215 3.13 14.47 -45.75
CA ALA A 215 4.03 15.52 -46.24
C ALA A 215 4.57 15.26 -47.64
N ALA A 216 4.47 14.04 -48.20
CA ALA A 216 4.99 13.65 -49.49
C ALA A 216 4.53 14.55 -50.67
N PRO A 217 3.23 14.93 -50.77
CA PRO A 217 2.80 15.80 -51.88
C PRO A 217 3.53 17.14 -51.89
N ARG A 218 3.81 17.73 -50.72
CA ARG A 218 4.54 19.00 -50.61
C ARG A 218 6.03 18.86 -50.91
N PHE A 219 6.61 17.70 -50.56
CA PHE A 219 8.00 17.39 -50.90
C PHE A 219 8.18 17.20 -52.41
N PHE A 220 7.31 16.43 -53.07
CA PHE A 220 7.40 16.20 -54.49
C PHE A 220 7.04 17.42 -55.36
N SER A 221 6.21 18.34 -54.82
CA SER A 221 5.94 19.64 -55.47
C SER A 221 7.08 20.65 -55.28
N GLY A 222 8.12 20.31 -54.50
CA GLY A 222 9.21 21.24 -54.21
C GLY A 222 8.87 22.33 -53.17
N ALA A 223 7.70 22.27 -52.54
CA ALA A 223 7.28 23.24 -51.52
C ALA A 223 8.06 23.13 -50.22
N ILE A 224 8.61 21.94 -49.92
CA ILE A 224 9.47 21.70 -48.77
C ILE A 224 10.72 20.91 -49.18
N GLN A 225 11.82 21.20 -48.48
CA GLN A 225 13.08 20.47 -48.68
C GLN A 225 13.14 19.21 -47.81
N LEU A 226 14.04 18.27 -48.11
CA LEU A 226 14.23 17.04 -47.33
C LEU A 226 14.48 17.30 -45.86
N GLY A 227 15.27 18.34 -45.50
CA GLY A 227 15.52 18.74 -44.13
C GLY A 227 14.24 19.14 -43.36
N GLN A 228 13.35 19.88 -44.00
CA GLN A 228 12.05 20.26 -43.45
C GLN A 228 11.11 19.05 -43.29
N LEU A 229 11.10 18.13 -44.25
CA LEU A 229 10.36 16.87 -44.16
C LEU A 229 10.80 16.07 -42.94
N MET A 230 12.12 15.94 -42.71
CA MET A 230 12.66 15.21 -41.55
C MET A 230 12.34 15.92 -40.24
N GLN A 231 12.31 17.27 -40.20
CA GLN A 231 11.89 18.05 -39.06
C GLN A 231 10.39 17.83 -38.73
N VAL A 232 9.52 17.82 -39.74
CA VAL A 232 8.08 17.54 -39.59
C VAL A 232 7.88 16.15 -38.98
N VAL A 233 8.56 15.13 -39.53
CA VAL A 233 8.47 13.74 -39.01
C VAL A 233 8.93 13.66 -37.57
N SER A 234 10.06 14.29 -37.25
CA SER A 234 10.60 14.30 -35.87
C SER A 234 9.68 15.05 -34.91
N ALA A 235 9.17 16.22 -35.30
CA ALA A 235 8.24 17.00 -34.48
C ALA A 235 6.93 16.27 -34.30
N PHE A 236 6.39 15.61 -35.31
CA PHE A 236 5.19 14.77 -35.23
C PHE A 236 5.37 13.64 -34.20
N GLY A 237 6.47 12.91 -34.25
CA GLY A 237 6.78 11.84 -33.30
C GLY A 237 6.82 12.38 -31.85
N ARG A 238 7.47 13.53 -31.62
CA ARG A 238 7.52 14.15 -30.27
C ARG A 238 6.15 14.59 -29.76
N VAL A 239 5.32 15.14 -30.63
CA VAL A 239 3.93 15.51 -30.27
C VAL A 239 3.11 14.27 -29.94
N GLN A 240 3.23 13.23 -30.76
CA GLN A 240 2.57 11.96 -30.54
C GLN A 240 2.98 11.31 -29.21
N ASP A 241 4.29 11.17 -28.94
CA ASP A 241 4.80 10.60 -27.69
C ASP A 241 4.26 11.35 -26.47
N SER A 242 4.22 12.69 -26.57
CA SER A 242 3.70 13.54 -25.48
C SER A 242 2.20 13.38 -25.26
N LEU A 243 1.40 13.24 -26.33
CA LEU A 243 -0.04 13.00 -26.25
C LEU A 243 -0.36 11.59 -25.76
N SER A 244 0.47 10.61 -26.12
CA SER A 244 0.30 9.20 -25.69
C SER A 244 0.69 8.98 -24.22
N TRP A 245 1.36 9.95 -23.59
CA TRP A 245 1.88 9.80 -22.23
C TRP A 245 0.82 9.30 -21.21
N PHE A 246 -0.41 9.82 -21.28
CA PHE A 246 -1.49 9.40 -20.39
C PHE A 246 -1.91 7.95 -20.59
N VAL A 247 -1.94 7.51 -21.85
CA VAL A 247 -2.30 6.12 -22.21
C VAL A 247 -1.22 5.17 -21.74
N ASP A 248 0.04 5.53 -21.98
CA ASP A 248 1.21 4.72 -21.64
C ASP A 248 1.40 4.60 -20.12
N ASN A 249 0.99 5.61 -19.36
CA ASN A 249 1.10 5.64 -17.90
C ASN A 249 -0.22 5.35 -17.17
N TYR A 250 -1.27 4.90 -17.85
CA TYR A 250 -2.58 4.67 -17.24
C TYR A 250 -2.53 3.66 -16.09
N ASP A 251 -1.79 2.57 -16.25
CA ASP A 251 -1.61 1.55 -15.21
C ASP A 251 -0.86 2.11 -13.98
N ALA A 252 0.18 2.90 -14.22
CA ALA A 252 0.92 3.59 -13.14
C ALA A 252 0.03 4.60 -12.39
N LEU A 253 -0.82 5.34 -13.11
CA LEU A 253 -1.81 6.26 -12.51
C LEU A 253 -2.85 5.49 -11.67
N ALA A 254 -3.35 4.36 -12.18
CA ALA A 254 -4.30 3.53 -11.45
C ALA A 254 -3.68 2.96 -10.16
N ARG A 255 -2.44 2.47 -10.22
CA ARG A 255 -1.69 1.99 -9.05
C ARG A 255 -1.41 3.11 -8.06
N TRP A 256 -0.99 4.28 -8.53
CA TRP A 256 -0.76 5.45 -7.70
C TRP A 256 -2.02 5.85 -6.94
N ARG A 257 -3.17 5.91 -7.63
CA ARG A 257 -4.46 6.20 -7.00
C ARG A 257 -4.83 5.18 -5.93
N ALA A 258 -4.76 3.88 -6.27
CA ALA A 258 -5.06 2.81 -5.32
C ALA A 258 -4.15 2.85 -4.08
N THR A 259 -2.86 3.13 -4.26
CA THR A 259 -1.91 3.28 -3.16
C THR A 259 -2.21 4.53 -2.31
N THR A 260 -2.60 5.64 -2.95
CA THR A 260 -3.03 6.86 -2.26
C THR A 260 -4.28 6.62 -1.42
N ASP A 261 -5.28 5.93 -1.98
CA ASP A 261 -6.52 5.60 -1.26
C ASP A 261 -6.23 4.72 -0.02
N ARG A 262 -5.32 3.74 -0.14
CA ARG A 262 -4.90 2.90 0.99
C ARG A 262 -4.13 3.68 2.07
N LEU A 263 -3.21 4.55 1.70
CA LEU A 263 -2.49 5.41 2.66
C LEU A 263 -3.43 6.39 3.34
N THR A 264 -4.39 6.96 2.62
CA THR A 264 -5.40 7.86 3.18
C THR A 264 -6.32 7.14 4.16
N SER A 265 -6.77 5.92 3.84
CA SER A 265 -7.58 5.11 4.77
C SER A 265 -6.77 4.67 5.99
N PHE A 266 -5.49 4.36 5.83
CA PHE A 266 -4.58 4.07 6.96
C PHE A 266 -4.40 5.28 7.88
N GLU A 267 -4.22 6.47 7.32
CA GLU A 267 -4.12 7.71 8.09
C GLU A 267 -5.43 8.04 8.83
N ALA A 268 -6.58 7.87 8.18
CA ALA A 268 -7.88 8.02 8.79
C ALA A 268 -8.12 6.98 9.91
N ALA A 269 -7.63 5.75 9.76
CA ALA A 269 -7.69 4.73 10.79
C ALA A 269 -6.86 5.12 12.02
N MET A 270 -5.63 5.61 11.84
CA MET A 270 -4.81 6.14 12.94
C MET A 270 -5.48 7.33 13.65
N ALA A 271 -6.03 8.29 12.90
CA ALA A 271 -6.69 9.45 13.47
C ALA A 271 -7.95 9.08 14.27
N ARG A 272 -8.72 8.08 13.82
CA ARG A 272 -9.86 7.53 14.60
C ARG A 272 -9.41 6.92 15.93
N GLN A 273 -8.27 6.21 15.95
CA GLN A 273 -7.74 5.64 17.19
C GLN A 273 -7.26 6.71 18.18
N ASP A 274 -6.73 7.82 17.69
CA ASP A 274 -6.34 8.96 18.53
C ASP A 274 -7.58 9.56 19.23
N SER A 275 -8.74 9.61 18.56
CA SER A 275 -9.98 10.12 19.13
C SER A 275 -10.61 9.17 20.18
N ILE A 276 -10.48 7.86 20.03
CA ILE A 276 -11.02 6.87 20.99
C ILE A 276 -10.26 6.91 22.32
N GLY A 277 -8.96 7.24 22.31
CA GLY A 277 -8.12 7.34 23.51
C GLY A 277 -8.26 8.64 24.32
N GLY A 278 -8.96 9.64 23.78
CA GLY A 278 -9.15 10.96 24.39
C GLY A 278 -10.47 11.17 25.14
N GLY A 279 -11.27 10.13 25.31
CA GLY A 279 -12.55 10.24 26.03
C GLY A 279 -12.32 10.58 27.52
N ALA A 280 -12.94 11.65 27.99
CA ALA A 280 -12.81 12.21 29.33
C ALA A 280 -13.30 11.27 30.47
N ALA A 281 -13.70 10.05 30.13
CA ALA A 281 -14.29 9.10 31.07
C ALA A 281 -13.27 8.21 31.80
N TRP A 282 -11.99 8.22 31.37
CA TRP A 282 -10.97 7.33 31.92
C TRP A 282 -9.66 8.08 32.18
N THR A 283 -9.16 8.00 33.41
CA THR A 283 -7.88 8.60 33.78
C THR A 283 -6.96 7.54 34.39
N HIS A 284 -5.70 7.54 33.91
CA HIS A 284 -4.63 6.71 34.42
C HIS A 284 -3.54 7.61 35.02
N ASP A 285 -3.30 7.50 36.31
CA ASP A 285 -2.29 8.29 37.02
C ASP A 285 -1.24 7.36 37.66
N ALA A 286 0.01 7.52 37.25
CA ALA A 286 1.12 6.72 37.73
C ALA A 286 1.91 7.40 38.86
N ARG A 287 1.30 8.33 39.63
CA ARG A 287 1.98 9.18 40.60
C ARG A 287 1.72 8.88 42.05
N THR A 288 1.02 7.77 42.38
CA THR A 288 0.69 7.49 43.78
C THR A 288 1.73 6.66 44.49
N SER A 289 2.01 7.00 45.74
CA SER A 289 2.87 6.24 46.67
C SER A 289 2.16 5.06 47.33
N HIS A 290 0.88 4.90 47.08
CA HIS A 290 0.04 3.82 47.58
C HIS A 290 -0.08 2.70 46.55
N GLY A 291 -0.49 1.50 46.96
CA GLY A 291 -0.72 0.39 46.05
C GLY A 291 -1.70 0.71 44.93
N PRO A 292 -1.92 -0.22 43.98
CA PRO A 292 -2.87 -0.05 42.88
C PRO A 292 -4.27 0.28 43.38
N GLN A 293 -4.90 1.33 42.84
CA GLN A 293 -6.26 1.76 43.20
C GLN A 293 -7.07 1.97 41.89
N ALA A 294 -8.33 1.59 41.97
CA ALA A 294 -9.31 1.88 40.93
C ALA A 294 -10.59 2.40 41.57
N GLU A 295 -11.13 3.50 41.07
CA GLU A 295 -12.36 4.15 41.51
C GLU A 295 -13.38 4.17 40.40
N ASP A 296 -14.59 3.73 40.69
CA ASP A 296 -15.73 3.69 39.76
C ASP A 296 -15.37 3.08 38.42
N LEU A 297 -14.57 2.00 38.42
CA LEU A 297 -14.07 1.37 37.23
C LEU A 297 -15.16 0.58 36.52
N SER A 298 -15.48 0.97 35.33
CA SER A 298 -16.33 0.21 34.41
C SER A 298 -15.55 -0.22 33.18
N ILE A 299 -15.70 -1.47 32.78
CA ILE A 299 -14.95 -2.07 31.66
C ILE A 299 -15.95 -2.69 30.69
N ALA A 300 -15.86 -2.35 29.43
CA ALA A 300 -16.66 -2.95 28.39
C ALA A 300 -15.77 -3.65 27.35
N LEU A 301 -16.35 -4.59 26.62
CA LEU A 301 -15.79 -5.10 25.36
C LEU A 301 -16.06 -4.09 24.24
N PRO A 302 -15.28 -4.13 23.17
CA PRO A 302 -15.48 -3.26 22.00
C PRO A 302 -16.89 -3.36 21.37
N GLY A 303 -17.54 -4.53 21.50
CA GLY A 303 -18.95 -4.75 21.10
C GLY A 303 -20.00 -4.19 22.08
N GLY A 304 -19.59 -3.41 23.08
CA GLY A 304 -20.49 -2.76 24.04
C GLY A 304 -20.91 -3.62 25.25
N LYS A 305 -20.55 -4.92 25.29
CA LYS A 305 -20.85 -5.78 26.43
C LYS A 305 -20.04 -5.34 27.63
N VAL A 306 -20.72 -4.95 28.69
CA VAL A 306 -20.11 -4.57 29.98
C VAL A 306 -19.62 -5.82 30.73
N LEU A 307 -18.35 -5.82 31.12
CA LEU A 307 -17.71 -6.88 31.92
C LEU A 307 -17.68 -6.54 33.41
N LEU A 308 -17.46 -5.27 33.71
CA LEU A 308 -17.37 -4.74 35.07
C LEU A 308 -18.06 -3.39 35.11
N ALA A 309 -18.84 -3.11 36.13
CA ALA A 309 -19.57 -1.85 36.29
C ALA A 309 -19.36 -1.24 37.67
N GLY A 310 -18.89 0.00 37.70
CA GLY A 310 -18.82 0.82 38.92
C GLY A 310 -18.04 0.21 40.09
N THR A 311 -16.97 -0.54 39.82
CA THR A 311 -16.23 -1.28 40.83
C THR A 311 -15.04 -0.46 41.31
N SER A 312 -14.88 -0.44 42.65
CA SER A 312 -13.69 0.15 43.28
C SER A 312 -12.81 -0.94 43.88
N LEU A 313 -11.49 -0.80 43.67
CA LEU A 313 -10.46 -1.73 44.09
C LEU A 313 -9.32 -0.94 44.73
N ALA A 314 -8.85 -1.38 45.87
CA ALA A 314 -7.64 -0.86 46.50
C ALA A 314 -6.79 -2.03 47.00
N VAL A 315 -5.51 -1.99 46.69
CA VAL A 315 -4.50 -2.99 47.10
C VAL A 315 -3.44 -2.27 47.92
N ALA A 316 -3.18 -2.73 49.13
CA ALA A 316 -2.13 -2.13 49.95
C ALA A 316 -0.73 -2.60 49.52
N PRO A 317 0.31 -1.80 49.78
CA PRO A 317 1.70 -2.22 49.54
C PRO A 317 2.02 -3.51 50.31
N GLY A 318 2.59 -4.51 49.61
CA GLY A 318 2.92 -5.81 50.19
C GLY A 318 1.83 -6.86 50.12
N ASP A 319 0.60 -6.51 49.74
CA ASP A 319 -0.49 -7.47 49.58
C ASP A 319 -0.24 -8.43 48.42
N ARG A 320 -0.67 -9.68 48.61
CA ARG A 320 -0.72 -10.72 47.58
C ARG A 320 -2.16 -10.98 47.17
N VAL A 321 -2.56 -10.52 46.01
CA VAL A 321 -3.94 -10.61 45.55
C VAL A 321 -4.07 -11.66 44.46
N LEU A 322 -5.00 -12.61 44.60
CA LEU A 322 -5.35 -13.60 43.59
C LEU A 322 -6.68 -13.23 42.94
N LEU A 323 -6.65 -12.97 41.62
CA LEU A 323 -7.87 -12.79 40.82
C LEU A 323 -8.32 -14.12 40.24
N SER A 324 -9.41 -14.68 40.71
CA SER A 324 -9.98 -15.95 40.25
C SER A 324 -11.29 -15.75 39.47
N GLY A 325 -11.64 -16.71 38.64
CA GLY A 325 -12.91 -16.71 37.91
C GLY A 325 -12.83 -17.58 36.64
N PRO A 326 -13.99 -17.88 36.02
CA PRO A 326 -14.06 -18.72 34.83
C PRO A 326 -13.23 -18.17 33.64
N SER A 327 -12.87 -19.05 32.70
CA SER A 327 -12.25 -18.61 31.45
C SER A 327 -13.21 -17.66 30.71
N GLY A 328 -12.70 -16.59 30.13
CA GLY A 328 -13.52 -15.61 29.42
C GLY A 328 -14.23 -14.56 30.30
N SER A 329 -14.08 -14.61 31.65
CA SER A 329 -14.72 -13.65 32.58
C SER A 329 -14.16 -12.22 32.54
N GLY A 330 -13.13 -11.94 31.70
CA GLY A 330 -12.56 -10.59 31.55
C GLY A 330 -11.34 -10.31 32.44
N LYS A 331 -10.74 -11.32 33.12
CA LYS A 331 -9.55 -11.14 33.96
C LYS A 331 -8.41 -10.43 33.22
N SER A 332 -8.06 -10.90 32.02
CA SER A 332 -7.02 -10.28 31.20
C SER A 332 -7.38 -8.86 30.73
N THR A 333 -8.68 -8.59 30.54
CA THR A 333 -9.16 -7.24 30.18
C THR A 333 -9.01 -6.28 31.36
N LEU A 334 -9.28 -6.73 32.59
CA LEU A 334 -9.02 -5.95 33.78
C LEU A 334 -7.52 -5.60 33.91
N PHE A 335 -6.62 -6.57 33.73
CA PHE A 335 -5.17 -6.30 33.73
C PHE A 335 -4.76 -5.30 32.65
N ARG A 336 -5.30 -5.40 31.44
CA ARG A 336 -5.04 -4.43 30.36
C ARG A 336 -5.57 -3.03 30.72
N THR A 337 -6.70 -2.96 31.42
CA THR A 337 -7.25 -1.69 31.90
C THR A 337 -6.36 -1.10 32.98
N LEU A 338 -5.95 -1.89 33.97
CA LEU A 338 -5.01 -1.45 35.00
C LEU A 338 -3.67 -0.98 34.37
N ALA A 339 -3.18 -1.68 33.34
CA ALA A 339 -1.98 -1.29 32.59
C ALA A 339 -2.15 -0.02 31.71
N GLY A 340 -3.34 0.54 31.62
CA GLY A 340 -3.59 1.75 30.83
C GLY A 340 -3.74 1.54 29.32
N ILE A 341 -3.77 0.30 28.83
CA ILE A 341 -3.82 0.01 27.40
C ILE A 341 -5.21 -0.30 26.85
N TRP A 342 -6.22 -0.52 27.73
CA TRP A 342 -7.58 -0.86 27.30
C TRP A 342 -8.43 0.40 27.10
N PRO A 343 -8.87 0.72 25.86
CA PRO A 343 -9.55 1.99 25.59
C PRO A 343 -11.04 2.01 25.94
N PHE A 344 -11.66 0.84 26.21
CA PHE A 344 -13.10 0.71 26.49
C PHE A 344 -13.36 0.61 28.00
N ALA A 345 -12.84 1.56 28.76
CA ALA A 345 -13.03 1.66 30.18
C ALA A 345 -13.45 3.08 30.58
N SER A 346 -14.09 3.21 31.73
CA SER A 346 -14.37 4.48 32.38
C SER A 346 -14.06 4.38 33.90
N GLY A 347 -13.81 5.52 34.54
CA GLY A 347 -13.39 5.60 35.93
C GLY A 347 -11.95 6.07 36.07
N ARG A 348 -11.37 5.85 37.25
CA ARG A 348 -10.01 6.30 37.56
C ARG A 348 -9.13 5.14 38.01
N VAL A 349 -7.96 5.02 37.46
CA VAL A 349 -6.94 4.04 37.85
C VAL A 349 -5.68 4.78 38.30
N GLN A 350 -5.16 4.43 39.43
CA GLN A 350 -3.90 4.94 39.98
C GLN A 350 -2.97 3.78 40.27
N LEU A 351 -1.76 3.87 39.74
CA LEU A 351 -0.71 2.87 39.90
C LEU A 351 0.55 3.47 40.53
N PRO A 352 1.28 2.71 41.36
CA PRO A 352 2.62 3.11 41.81
C PRO A 352 3.56 3.27 40.62
N PRO A 353 4.53 4.22 40.66
CA PRO A 353 5.57 4.30 39.68
C PRO A 353 6.40 3.00 39.67
N GLY A 354 6.79 2.55 38.48
CA GLY A 354 7.57 1.31 38.31
C GLY A 354 6.73 0.02 38.36
N SER A 355 5.38 0.10 38.28
CA SER A 355 4.52 -1.09 38.17
C SER A 355 4.87 -1.87 36.89
N MET A 356 5.08 -3.18 37.04
CA MET A 356 5.42 -4.08 35.94
C MET A 356 4.26 -5.04 35.64
N PHE A 357 3.88 -5.14 34.38
CA PHE A 357 2.87 -6.08 33.88
C PHE A 357 3.52 -7.17 33.05
N ILE A 358 3.39 -8.41 33.44
CA ILE A 358 3.96 -9.57 32.75
C ILE A 358 2.86 -10.21 31.89
N PRO A 359 2.96 -10.16 30.54
CA PRO A 359 1.95 -10.77 29.67
C PRO A 359 2.08 -12.29 29.65
N GLN A 360 0.99 -13.00 29.30
CA GLN A 360 1.00 -14.46 29.12
C GLN A 360 1.95 -14.91 28.02
N ARG A 361 2.13 -14.10 27.00
CA ARG A 361 3.14 -14.31 25.93
C ARG A 361 4.17 -13.20 26.06
N PRO A 362 5.33 -13.48 26.67
CA PRO A 362 6.37 -12.47 26.80
C PRO A 362 6.90 -12.09 25.42
N TYR A 363 7.15 -10.81 25.22
CA TYR A 363 7.83 -10.32 24.03
C TYR A 363 9.33 -10.39 24.25
N PHE A 364 10.00 -11.03 23.31
CA PHE A 364 11.45 -11.11 23.27
C PHE A 364 11.95 -10.36 22.03
N PRO A 365 12.59 -9.20 22.19
CA PRO A 365 13.04 -8.40 21.05
C PRO A 365 14.12 -9.13 20.26
N ASN A 366 14.10 -8.94 18.93
CA ASN A 366 15.13 -9.47 18.06
C ASN A 366 16.45 -8.75 18.34
N GLY A 367 17.52 -9.50 18.58
CA GLY A 367 18.83 -8.93 18.85
C GLY A 367 19.65 -9.77 19.83
N PRO A 368 20.75 -9.23 20.36
CA PRO A 368 21.54 -9.92 21.37
C PRO A 368 20.75 -10.07 22.67
N LEU A 369 21.03 -11.11 23.44
CA LEU A 369 20.40 -11.42 24.73
C LEU A 369 20.44 -10.20 25.68
N ARG A 370 21.54 -9.45 25.67
CA ARG A 370 21.70 -8.20 26.43
C ARG A 370 20.56 -7.20 26.17
N ALA A 371 20.16 -7.01 24.91
CA ALA A 371 19.08 -6.11 24.55
C ALA A 371 17.72 -6.63 25.03
N ALA A 372 17.53 -7.93 25.01
CA ALA A 372 16.31 -8.56 25.49
C ALA A 372 16.16 -8.44 27.01
N LEU A 373 17.24 -8.62 27.75
CA LEU A 373 17.24 -8.47 29.22
C LEU A 373 17.03 -7.02 29.67
N ALA A 374 17.57 -6.06 28.92
CA ALA A 374 17.44 -4.65 29.23
C ALA A 374 16.09 -4.04 28.85
N TYR A 375 15.32 -4.70 27.97
CA TYR A 375 14.06 -4.16 27.45
C TYR A 375 13.05 -3.82 28.56
N PRO A 376 12.38 -2.63 28.54
CA PRO A 376 12.34 -1.62 27.43
C PRO A 376 13.45 -0.57 27.45
N GLU A 377 14.39 -0.65 28.37
CA GLU A 377 15.51 0.26 28.47
C GLU A 377 16.62 -0.06 27.45
N ALA A 378 17.51 0.89 27.20
CA ALA A 378 18.66 0.65 26.35
C ALA A 378 19.69 -0.25 27.06
N PRO A 379 20.33 -1.21 26.37
CA PRO A 379 21.25 -2.14 27.00
C PRO A 379 22.46 -1.48 27.66
N GLU A 380 22.80 -0.26 27.26
CA GLU A 380 23.90 0.54 27.80
C GLU A 380 23.63 1.06 29.23
N HIS A 381 22.37 1.04 29.69
CA HIS A 381 21.99 1.44 31.04
C HIS A 381 22.39 0.43 32.08
N TYR A 382 22.70 -0.80 31.68
CA TYR A 382 23.05 -1.89 32.59
C TYR A 382 24.47 -2.39 32.34
N THR A 383 25.20 -2.67 33.44
CA THR A 383 26.53 -3.32 33.34
C THR A 383 26.37 -4.81 33.04
N ASP A 384 27.38 -5.42 32.43
CA ASP A 384 27.38 -6.86 32.16
C ASP A 384 27.24 -7.68 33.44
N GLN A 385 27.84 -7.22 34.53
CA GLN A 385 27.73 -7.85 35.84
C GLN A 385 26.29 -7.84 36.36
N ALA A 386 25.53 -6.74 36.17
CA ALA A 386 24.14 -6.65 36.58
C ALA A 386 23.25 -7.58 35.75
N LEU A 387 23.49 -7.68 34.45
CA LEU A 387 22.75 -8.59 33.56
C LEU A 387 23.05 -10.05 33.86
N GLN A 388 24.32 -10.40 34.15
CA GLN A 388 24.72 -11.73 34.58
C GLN A 388 24.09 -12.11 35.91
N GLN A 389 24.06 -11.19 36.86
CA GLN A 389 23.41 -11.42 38.15
C GLN A 389 21.91 -11.67 37.98
N ALA A 390 21.21 -10.89 37.11
CA ALA A 390 19.81 -11.09 36.83
C ALA A 390 19.50 -12.47 36.21
N LEU A 391 20.36 -12.96 35.33
CA LEU A 391 20.26 -14.34 34.78
C LEU A 391 20.45 -15.41 35.88
N THR A 392 21.43 -15.20 36.77
CA THR A 392 21.68 -16.09 37.89
C THR A 392 20.49 -16.12 38.85
N ASP A 393 19.93 -14.98 39.17
CA ASP A 393 18.75 -14.84 40.04
C ASP A 393 17.50 -15.46 39.39
N ALA A 394 17.41 -15.43 38.06
CA ALA A 394 16.36 -16.10 37.27
C ALA A 394 16.61 -17.63 37.09
N LEU A 395 17.64 -18.20 37.70
CA LEU A 395 18.04 -19.60 37.56
C LEU A 395 18.45 -19.99 36.12
N LEU A 396 19.01 -19.05 35.37
CA LEU A 396 19.45 -19.20 33.97
C LEU A 396 20.93 -18.78 33.81
N PRO A 397 21.88 -19.26 34.64
CA PRO A 397 23.25 -18.78 34.62
C PRO A 397 24.03 -19.16 33.36
N ASP A 398 23.53 -20.14 32.60
CA ASP A 398 24.21 -20.70 31.43
C ASP A 398 23.80 -20.00 30.10
N LEU A 399 22.92 -18.99 30.15
CA LEU A 399 22.56 -18.13 29.03
C LEU A 399 23.46 -16.91 28.97
#